data_706a6eeff8a0565f46f3380af731183e
#
_entry.id   706a6eeff8a0565f46f3380af731183e
#
_cell.length_a   1.000
_cell.length_b   1.000
_cell.length_c   1.000
_cell.angle_alpha   90.00
_cell.angle_beta   90.00
_cell.angle_gamma   90.00
#
_symmetry.space_group_name_H-M   'P 1'
#
loop_
_entity.id
_entity.type
_entity.pdbx_description
1 polymer ?
#
loop_
_entity_poly.entity_id
_entity_poly.type
_entity_poly.pdbx_seq_one_letter_code
_entity_poly.pdbx_strand_id
1 'polypeptide(L)'
;GEFYGQDLSVVNLELVARFFEKYPEYAERTFLSVKGGLRSQKLEVDGSRENLRRSVDDILKALRGTKKLDLFEPARRDSNYEIEHYAEVLNEMVKEGKFDYIGLSEVAAETVRRAHKVRSPFWPNTYGA
;
A
#
# COMPACT_ATOMS: atom_id res chain seq x y z
N GLY A 1 -6.99 -2.72 5.89
CA GLY A 1 -6.05 -3.61 5.19
C GLY A 1 -6.74 -4.47 4.15
N GLU A 2 -5.96 -5.11 3.30
CA GLU A 2 -6.47 -5.92 2.19
C GLU A 2 -7.34 -7.10 2.67
N PHE A 3 -7.00 -7.73 3.79
CA PHE A 3 -7.62 -8.96 4.27
C PHE A 3 -8.20 -8.86 5.68
N TYR A 4 -8.92 -7.79 5.99
CA TYR A 4 -9.56 -7.60 7.32
C TYR A 4 -11.02 -8.06 7.38
N GLY A 5 -11.55 -8.71 6.34
CA GLY A 5 -12.83 -9.41 6.40
C GLY A 5 -12.72 -10.70 7.21
N GLN A 6 -13.85 -11.18 7.76
CA GLN A 6 -13.88 -12.43 8.54
C GLN A 6 -13.41 -13.65 7.74
N ASP A 7 -13.58 -13.61 6.42
CA ASP A 7 -13.18 -14.62 5.45
C ASP A 7 -11.89 -14.24 4.71
N LEU A 8 -11.08 -13.34 5.28
CA LEU A 8 -9.89 -12.77 4.64
C LEU A 8 -10.18 -12.07 3.31
N SER A 9 -11.38 -11.51 3.16
CA SER A 9 -11.81 -10.77 1.98
C SER A 9 -11.56 -9.26 2.10
N VAL A 10 -11.80 -8.56 1.00
CA VAL A 10 -11.68 -7.09 0.91
C VAL A 10 -12.92 -6.33 1.43
N VAL A 11 -13.82 -6.98 2.12
CA VAL A 11 -15.09 -6.41 2.63
C VAL A 11 -14.90 -5.10 3.40
N ASN A 12 -13.82 -4.97 4.17
CA ASN A 12 -13.52 -3.73 4.87
C ASN A 12 -13.19 -2.57 3.90
N LEU A 13 -12.57 -2.84 2.76
CA LEU A 13 -12.31 -1.81 1.73
C LEU A 13 -13.58 -1.45 0.98
N GLU A 14 -14.46 -2.42 0.73
CA GLU A 14 -15.78 -2.17 0.17
C GLU A 14 -16.66 -1.32 1.12
N LEU A 15 -16.53 -1.52 2.45
CA LEU A 15 -17.16 -0.66 3.43
C LEU A 15 -16.63 0.78 3.34
N VAL A 16 -15.32 0.94 3.21
CA VAL A 16 -14.67 2.25 3.02
C VAL A 16 -15.18 2.90 1.72
N ALA A 17 -15.27 2.14 0.63
CA ALA A 17 -15.80 2.64 -0.62
C ALA A 17 -17.26 3.13 -0.48
N ARG A 18 -18.14 2.32 0.15
CA ARG A 18 -19.53 2.73 0.43
C ARG A 18 -19.62 3.99 1.29
N PHE A 19 -18.70 4.17 2.24
CA PHE A 19 -18.65 5.41 3.03
C PHE A 19 -18.39 6.61 2.13
N PHE A 20 -17.39 6.56 1.27
CA PHE A 20 -17.06 7.68 0.37
C PHE A 20 -18.06 7.86 -0.78
N GLU A 21 -18.77 6.81 -1.19
CA GLU A 21 -19.92 6.95 -2.10
C GLU A 21 -21.05 7.76 -1.45
N LYS A 22 -21.31 7.52 -0.17
CA LYS A 22 -22.36 8.20 0.58
C LYS A 22 -21.96 9.63 0.99
N TYR A 23 -20.67 9.83 1.25
CA TYR A 23 -20.13 11.08 1.80
C TYR A 23 -18.88 11.52 1.01
N PRO A 24 -19.03 11.89 -0.27
CA PRO A 24 -17.89 12.19 -1.15
C PRO A 24 -17.06 13.40 -0.68
N GLU A 25 -17.65 14.33 0.07
CA GLU A 25 -16.98 15.51 0.62
C GLU A 25 -15.86 15.18 1.61
N TYR A 26 -15.85 13.96 2.15
CA TYR A 26 -14.77 13.51 3.03
C TYR A 26 -13.58 12.92 2.26
N ALA A 27 -13.74 12.57 0.99
CA ALA A 27 -12.68 11.90 0.23
C ALA A 27 -11.40 12.73 0.14
N GLU A 28 -11.51 14.03 -0.11
CA GLU A 28 -10.38 14.96 -0.18
C GLU A 28 -9.80 15.33 1.19
N ARG A 29 -10.59 15.21 2.24
CA ARG A 29 -10.22 15.56 3.62
C ARG A 29 -9.64 14.41 4.41
N THR A 30 -9.60 13.21 3.81
CA THR A 30 -9.15 11.98 4.48
C THR A 30 -7.89 11.46 3.81
N PHE A 31 -6.89 11.14 4.61
CA PHE A 31 -5.70 10.41 4.18
C PHE A 31 -5.92 8.90 4.39
N LEU A 32 -5.95 8.13 3.30
CA LEU A 32 -6.21 6.69 3.35
C LEU A 32 -4.90 5.90 3.23
N SER A 33 -4.52 5.22 4.32
CA SER A 33 -3.42 4.27 4.38
C SER A 33 -3.96 2.84 4.40
N VAL A 34 -3.44 1.97 3.54
CA VAL A 34 -3.88 0.58 3.44
C VAL A 34 -2.69 -0.38 3.46
N LYS A 35 -2.78 -1.38 4.33
CA LYS A 35 -1.85 -2.53 4.35
C LYS A 35 -2.28 -3.62 3.37
N GLY A 36 -1.31 -4.18 2.66
CA GLY A 36 -1.53 -5.29 1.74
C GLY A 36 -0.26 -6.11 1.51
N GLY A 37 -0.17 -6.77 0.36
CA GLY A 37 1.04 -7.50 -0.06
C GLY A 37 1.17 -8.91 0.52
N LEU A 38 0.11 -9.45 1.13
CA LEU A 38 0.05 -10.84 1.55
C LEU A 38 -0.71 -11.68 0.51
N ARG A 39 -0.49 -12.99 0.50
CA ARG A 39 -1.38 -13.91 -0.24
C ARG A 39 -2.66 -14.17 0.53
N SER A 40 -3.79 -14.13 -0.19
CA SER A 40 -5.13 -14.00 0.38
C SER A 40 -5.58 -15.10 1.35
N GLN A 41 -5.32 -16.37 1.07
CA GLN A 41 -6.00 -17.46 1.81
C GLN A 41 -5.27 -17.92 3.07
N LYS A 42 -4.00 -17.57 3.24
CA LYS A 42 -3.18 -18.01 4.38
C LYS A 42 -2.41 -16.88 5.05
N LEU A 43 -2.59 -15.64 4.59
CA LEU A 43 -1.81 -14.47 5.00
C LEU A 43 -0.30 -14.71 4.86
N GLU A 44 0.10 -15.50 3.88
CA GLU A 44 1.49 -15.79 3.58
C GLU A 44 2.18 -14.55 3.04
N VAL A 45 3.39 -14.32 3.50
CA VAL A 45 4.23 -13.23 3.01
C VAL A 45 4.76 -13.57 1.62
N ASP A 46 4.57 -12.67 0.67
CA ASP A 46 5.08 -12.79 -0.68
C ASP A 46 5.50 -11.41 -1.20
N GLY A 47 6.81 -11.17 -1.21
CA GLY A 47 7.41 -9.91 -1.67
C GLY A 47 7.62 -9.84 -3.18
N SER A 48 7.10 -10.80 -3.97
CA SER A 48 7.26 -10.76 -5.42
C SER A 48 6.61 -9.52 -6.03
N ARG A 49 7.18 -9.05 -7.14
CA ARG A 49 6.62 -7.93 -7.92
C ARG A 49 5.18 -8.19 -8.31
N GLU A 50 4.88 -9.40 -8.74
CA GLU A 50 3.55 -9.83 -9.17
C GLU A 50 2.54 -9.70 -8.04
N ASN A 51 2.88 -10.20 -6.84
CA ASN A 51 1.97 -10.15 -5.70
C ASN A 51 1.78 -8.74 -5.16
N LEU A 52 2.83 -7.92 -5.09
CA LEU A 52 2.71 -6.52 -4.67
C LEU A 52 1.79 -5.73 -5.62
N ARG A 53 1.93 -5.93 -6.94
CA ARG A 53 1.06 -5.30 -7.94
C ARG A 53 -0.38 -5.80 -7.84
N ARG A 54 -0.59 -7.12 -7.74
CA ARG A 54 -1.92 -7.71 -7.53
C ARG A 54 -2.61 -7.08 -6.32
N SER A 55 -1.90 -7.00 -5.20
CA SER A 55 -2.44 -6.44 -3.96
C SER A 55 -2.92 -5.00 -4.13
N VAL A 56 -2.10 -4.14 -4.74
CA VAL A 56 -2.49 -2.75 -5.01
C VAL A 56 -3.69 -2.68 -5.95
N ASP A 57 -3.70 -3.48 -7.01
CA ASP A 57 -4.79 -3.49 -8.00
C ASP A 57 -6.11 -3.97 -7.37
N ASP A 58 -6.07 -4.99 -6.51
CA ASP A 58 -7.25 -5.49 -5.77
C ASP A 58 -7.79 -4.42 -4.79
N ILE A 59 -6.91 -3.70 -4.10
CA ILE A 59 -7.28 -2.58 -3.22
C ILE A 59 -7.97 -1.47 -4.03
N LEU A 60 -7.36 -1.03 -5.14
CA LEU A 60 -7.92 0.01 -5.99
C LEU A 60 -9.27 -0.41 -6.58
N LYS A 61 -9.41 -1.67 -6.98
CA LYS A 61 -10.67 -2.25 -7.46
C LYS A 61 -11.75 -2.22 -6.38
N ALA A 62 -11.42 -2.59 -5.14
CA ALA A 62 -12.35 -2.56 -4.02
C ALA A 62 -12.79 -1.13 -3.65
N LEU A 63 -11.90 -0.15 -3.78
CA LEU A 63 -12.20 1.27 -3.56
C LEU A 63 -13.05 1.89 -4.69
N ARG A 64 -13.13 1.28 -5.86
CA ARG A 64 -14.00 1.67 -7.00
C ARG A 64 -13.87 3.14 -7.43
N GLY A 65 -12.70 3.76 -7.22
CA GLY A 65 -12.49 5.18 -7.53
C GLY A 65 -13.19 6.17 -6.59
N THR A 66 -13.84 5.72 -5.54
CA THR A 66 -14.56 6.57 -4.58
C THR A 66 -13.62 7.35 -3.66
N LYS A 67 -12.42 6.83 -3.46
CA LYS A 67 -11.33 7.44 -2.69
C LYS A 67 -10.00 7.03 -3.28
N LYS A 68 -9.10 7.99 -3.40
CA LYS A 68 -7.71 7.75 -3.74
C LYS A 68 -7.03 6.93 -2.63
N LEU A 69 -6.21 5.96 -3.01
CA LEU A 69 -5.26 5.34 -2.11
C LEU A 69 -4.08 6.31 -1.92
N ASP A 70 -3.96 6.89 -0.73
CA ASP A 70 -2.90 7.87 -0.48
C ASP A 70 -1.57 7.17 -0.14
N LEU A 71 -1.61 6.13 0.70
CA LEU A 71 -0.45 5.37 1.12
C LEU A 71 -0.70 3.86 1.05
N PHE A 72 0.22 3.15 0.42
CA PHE A 72 0.28 1.69 0.47
C PHE A 72 1.47 1.23 1.30
N GLU A 73 1.26 0.23 2.18
CA GLU A 73 2.33 -0.41 2.93
C GLU A 73 2.24 -1.94 2.88
N PRO A 74 3.31 -2.65 2.50
CA PRO A 74 3.41 -4.09 2.69
C PRO A 74 3.26 -4.44 4.18
N ALA A 75 2.30 -5.32 4.50
CA ALA A 75 1.98 -5.66 5.90
C ALA A 75 3.16 -6.35 6.61
N ARG A 76 3.94 -7.10 5.86
CA ARG A 76 5.15 -7.81 6.34
C ARG A 76 6.20 -7.84 5.25
N ARG A 77 7.47 -7.86 5.65
CA ARG A 77 8.57 -8.08 4.71
C ARG A 77 8.81 -9.58 4.52
N ASP A 78 8.87 -10.03 3.27
CA ASP A 78 9.35 -11.34 2.89
C ASP A 78 10.90 -11.34 2.94
N SER A 79 11.48 -12.26 3.71
CA SER A 79 12.94 -12.37 3.88
C SER A 79 13.67 -12.80 2.60
N ASN A 80 12.95 -13.32 1.62
CA ASN A 80 13.51 -13.69 0.32
C ASN A 80 13.83 -12.48 -0.57
N TYR A 81 13.35 -11.29 -0.19
CA TYR A 81 13.55 -10.05 -0.95
C TYR A 81 14.19 -8.98 -0.08
N GLU A 82 15.20 -8.31 -0.63
CA GLU A 82 15.82 -7.15 0.00
C GLU A 82 14.86 -5.95 0.00
N ILE A 83 15.05 -5.03 0.94
CA ILE A 83 14.16 -3.86 1.05
C ILE A 83 14.24 -2.95 -0.18
N GLU A 84 15.37 -2.94 -0.86
CA GLU A 84 15.59 -2.21 -2.11
C GLU A 84 14.65 -2.68 -3.21
N HIS A 85 14.42 -4.00 -3.32
CA HIS A 85 13.43 -4.55 -4.26
C HIS A 85 12.01 -4.01 -3.98
N TYR A 86 11.58 -3.98 -2.71
CA TYR A 86 10.29 -3.37 -2.36
C TYR A 86 10.24 -1.91 -2.78
N ALA A 87 11.28 -1.14 -2.44
CA ALA A 87 11.33 0.27 -2.78
C ALA A 87 11.25 0.53 -4.29
N GLU A 88 11.94 -0.28 -5.10
CA GLU A 88 11.89 -0.19 -6.57
C GLU A 88 10.48 -0.48 -7.11
N VAL A 89 9.89 -1.62 -6.72
CA VAL A 89 8.56 -2.04 -7.19
C VAL A 89 7.48 -1.04 -6.79
N LEU A 90 7.52 -0.57 -5.54
CA LEU A 90 6.54 0.40 -5.04
C LEU A 90 6.72 1.78 -5.69
N ASN A 91 7.96 2.22 -5.94
CA ASN A 91 8.23 3.46 -6.66
C ASN A 91 7.73 3.45 -8.10
N GLU A 92 7.77 2.31 -8.78
CA GLU A 92 7.15 2.18 -10.12
C GLU A 92 5.64 2.45 -10.05
N MET A 93 4.95 1.87 -9.07
CA MET A 93 3.50 2.05 -8.92
C MET A 93 3.13 3.49 -8.50
N VAL A 94 3.98 4.17 -7.72
CA VAL A 94 3.83 5.62 -7.47
C VAL A 94 3.94 6.42 -8.77
N LYS A 95 4.94 6.12 -9.61
CA LYS A 95 5.08 6.77 -10.95
C LYS A 95 3.90 6.51 -11.87
N GLU A 96 3.28 5.35 -11.75
CA GLU A 96 2.04 4.99 -12.47
C GLU A 96 0.79 5.71 -11.91
N GLY A 97 0.93 6.43 -10.78
CA GLY A 97 -0.17 7.16 -10.14
C GLY A 97 -1.15 6.28 -9.37
N LYS A 98 -0.76 5.07 -8.97
CA LYS A 98 -1.62 4.15 -8.22
C LYS A 98 -1.83 4.59 -6.78
N PHE A 99 -0.82 5.20 -6.18
CA PHE A 99 -0.84 5.83 -4.84
C PHE A 99 0.31 6.82 -4.73
N ASP A 100 0.34 7.66 -3.66
CA ASP A 100 1.32 8.74 -3.53
C ASP A 100 2.49 8.37 -2.60
N TYR A 101 2.23 7.64 -1.53
CA TYR A 101 3.20 7.39 -0.45
C TYR A 101 3.40 5.91 -0.18
N ILE A 102 4.64 5.57 0.14
CA ILE A 102 5.04 4.21 0.53
C ILE A 102 5.18 4.17 2.04
N GLY A 103 4.51 3.21 2.69
CA GLY A 103 4.71 2.85 4.08
C GLY A 103 5.51 1.56 4.24
N LEU A 104 6.08 1.38 5.42
CA LEU A 104 6.75 0.14 5.81
C LEU A 104 6.24 -0.28 7.19
N SER A 105 5.83 -1.54 7.31
CA SER A 105 5.30 -2.11 8.55
C SER A 105 6.28 -3.09 9.16
N GLU A 106 6.47 -3.00 10.48
CA GLU A 106 7.27 -3.93 11.31
C GLU A 106 8.72 -4.11 10.81
N VAL A 107 9.38 -3.00 10.50
CA VAL A 107 10.78 -2.99 10.05
C VAL A 107 11.67 -2.20 11.02
N ALA A 108 12.95 -2.58 11.08
CA ALA A 108 13.94 -1.85 11.86
C ALA A 108 14.28 -0.48 11.23
N ALA A 109 14.75 0.46 12.03
CA ALA A 109 15.16 1.79 11.58
C ALA A 109 16.20 1.74 10.44
N GLU A 110 17.14 0.79 10.49
CA GLU A 110 18.12 0.61 9.41
C GLU A 110 17.47 0.20 8.09
N THR A 111 16.42 -0.64 8.13
CA THR A 111 15.64 -1.01 6.95
C THR A 111 14.98 0.22 6.33
N VAL A 112 14.43 1.12 7.15
CA VAL A 112 13.86 2.40 6.67
C VAL A 112 14.93 3.26 6.00
N ARG A 113 16.13 3.38 6.61
CA ARG A 113 17.24 4.14 6.01
C ARG A 113 17.67 3.56 4.66
N ARG A 114 17.72 2.24 4.53
CA ARG A 114 18.05 1.56 3.28
C ARG A 114 16.99 1.82 2.22
N ALA A 115 15.70 1.62 2.55
CA ALA A 115 14.59 1.90 1.63
C ALA A 115 14.61 3.37 1.15
N HIS A 116 14.91 4.30 2.05
CA HIS A 116 14.98 5.74 1.72
C HIS A 116 16.12 6.08 0.73
N LYS A 117 17.20 5.30 0.69
CA LYS A 117 18.29 5.51 -0.28
C LYS A 117 17.90 5.17 -1.70
N VAL A 118 16.90 4.30 -1.90
CA VAL A 118 16.33 3.96 -3.21
C VAL A 118 15.35 5.07 -3.62
N ARG A 119 15.86 6.29 -3.81
CA ARG A 119 15.01 7.45 -4.12
C ARG A 119 14.42 7.38 -5.52
N SER A 120 13.10 7.49 -5.57
CA SER A 120 12.44 8.12 -6.72
C SER A 120 12.61 9.65 -6.61
N PRO A 121 12.93 10.37 -7.70
CA PRO A 121 12.88 11.84 -7.71
C PRO A 121 11.49 12.42 -7.39
N PHE A 122 10.47 11.58 -7.33
CA PHE A 122 9.09 11.90 -6.97
C PHE A 122 8.76 11.69 -5.50
N TRP A 123 9.72 11.28 -4.67
CA TRP A 123 9.51 11.22 -3.22
C TRP A 123 9.47 12.66 -2.70
N PRO A 124 8.32 13.17 -2.24
CA PRO A 124 8.30 14.51 -1.67
C PRO A 124 9.25 14.56 -0.47
N ASN A 125 10.10 15.59 -0.42
CA ASN A 125 10.95 15.89 0.73
C ASN A 125 10.08 16.34 1.92
N THR A 126 9.18 15.50 2.41
CA THR A 126 8.22 15.86 3.47
C THR A 126 8.73 15.61 4.88
N TYR A 127 9.95 15.10 5.02
CA TYR A 127 10.62 15.09 6.31
C TYR A 127 11.87 15.98 6.17
N GLY A 128 11.69 17.22 6.65
CA GLY A 128 12.80 18.16 6.83
C GLY A 128 13.94 17.54 7.62
N ALA A 129 15.14 17.99 7.29
CA ALA A 129 16.39 17.66 7.94
C ALA A 129 16.34 17.82 9.46
#